data_c51097350a96be431666822e8c165dae
#
_entry.id   c51097350a96be431666822e8c165dae
#
_cell.length_a   1.000
_cell.length_b   1.000
_cell.length_c   1.000
_cell.angle_alpha   90.00
_cell.angle_beta   90.00
_cell.angle_gamma   90.00
#
_symmetry.space_group_name_H-M   'P 1'
#
loop_
_entity.id
_entity.type
_entity.pdbx_description
1 polymer ?
#
loop_
_entity_poly.entity_id
_entity_poly.type
_entity_poly.pdbx_seq_one_letter_code
_entity_poly.pdbx_strand_id
1 'polypeptide(L)'
;MNNETKFHSGFVALVGRPNVGKSTLMNALLGEKISIVSAHAQTTRNKITGVWNGENSQVVFLDTPGMHKPQSKLGEVIRQNTMDALDEVDLIVFLCAVNDPLGAGDRYIISLLKDCKVPVILALSKTDLISKDELLKKLVQYDKIYKFAEIVPLSAKTGDNLDVLMKMVEKYLPEGPKYFPDDMVTDQPERNIVQEIVREKLLTRTRDEVPHAIGVFTEEFHERENGKVYIRCTIYVERDSQKRIIIGKKGTVLKEAGQEAREEIQSLIGAPVFLDLWVKVSKDWKNKDYILRELGYKEHR
;
A
#
# COMPACT_ATOMS: atom_id res chain seq x y z
N MET A 1 23.86 -25.84 27.99
CA MET A 1 24.02 -25.01 26.79
C MET A 1 22.73 -24.20 26.69
N ASN A 2 22.78 -22.91 27.01
CA ASN A 2 21.63 -22.03 26.83
C ASN A 2 21.35 -21.96 25.33
N ASN A 3 20.25 -22.56 24.88
CA ASN A 3 19.66 -22.22 23.60
C ASN A 3 19.09 -20.80 23.74
N GLU A 4 19.94 -19.78 23.60
CA GLU A 4 19.43 -18.45 23.30
C GLU A 4 18.70 -18.56 21.96
N THR A 5 17.38 -18.46 22.01
CA THR A 5 16.54 -18.38 20.81
C THR A 5 17.01 -17.16 20.04
N LYS A 6 17.66 -17.38 18.90
CA LYS A 6 18.18 -16.31 18.05
C LYS A 6 17.02 -15.48 17.52
N PHE A 7 17.14 -14.18 17.59
CA PHE A 7 16.14 -13.27 17.05
C PHE A 7 16.32 -13.08 15.54
N HIS A 8 15.22 -13.15 14.78
CA HIS A 8 15.22 -12.99 13.33
C HIS A 8 14.50 -11.71 12.94
N SER A 9 15.11 -10.91 12.10
CA SER A 9 14.47 -9.68 11.63
C SER A 9 14.90 -9.35 10.21
N GLY A 10 14.02 -8.67 9.48
CA GLY A 10 14.35 -8.27 8.11
C GLY A 10 13.20 -7.54 7.43
N PHE A 11 13.53 -7.02 6.25
CA PHE A 11 12.63 -6.26 5.40
C PHE A 11 12.02 -7.16 4.33
N VAL A 12 10.69 -7.03 4.15
CA VAL A 12 9.91 -7.86 3.23
C VAL A 12 9.10 -6.99 2.29
N ALA A 13 9.41 -7.00 0.99
CA ALA A 13 8.63 -6.25 0.01
C ALA A 13 7.38 -7.01 -0.43
N LEU A 14 6.22 -6.36 -0.39
CA LEU A 14 4.99 -6.84 -1.00
C LEU A 14 4.90 -6.31 -2.43
N VAL A 15 5.02 -7.20 -3.41
CA VAL A 15 5.09 -6.86 -4.84
C VAL A 15 3.92 -7.50 -5.59
N GLY A 16 3.43 -6.86 -6.62
CA GLY A 16 2.36 -7.40 -7.46
C GLY A 16 1.66 -6.31 -8.27
N ARG A 17 0.80 -6.75 -9.19
CA ARG A 17 -0.04 -5.82 -9.97
C ARG A 17 -0.93 -4.95 -9.05
N PRO A 18 -1.48 -3.84 -9.56
CA PRO A 18 -2.55 -3.16 -8.84
C PRO A 18 -3.71 -4.12 -8.52
N ASN A 19 -4.35 -3.91 -7.38
CA ASN A 19 -5.56 -4.62 -6.93
C ASN A 19 -5.42 -6.13 -6.66
N VAL A 20 -4.21 -6.67 -6.59
CA VAL A 20 -4.00 -8.08 -6.19
C VAL A 20 -4.14 -8.30 -4.68
N GLY A 21 -4.26 -7.24 -3.87
CA GLY A 21 -4.50 -7.34 -2.43
C GLY A 21 -3.29 -7.09 -1.53
N LYS A 22 -2.23 -6.40 -2.00
CA LYS A 22 -1.03 -6.08 -1.20
C LYS A 22 -1.36 -5.34 0.10
N SER A 23 -2.00 -4.17 -0.01
CA SER A 23 -2.40 -3.35 1.14
C SER A 23 -3.40 -4.08 2.05
N THR A 24 -4.31 -4.87 1.47
CA THR A 24 -5.24 -5.70 2.25
C THR A 24 -4.50 -6.77 3.04
N LEU A 25 -3.51 -7.41 2.43
CA LEU A 25 -2.67 -8.40 3.10
C LEU A 25 -1.88 -7.76 4.25
N MET A 26 -1.22 -6.63 3.99
CA MET A 26 -0.45 -5.93 5.03
C MET A 26 -1.34 -5.56 6.22
N ASN A 27 -2.50 -4.93 5.98
CA ASN A 27 -3.43 -4.58 7.05
C ASN A 27 -3.92 -5.82 7.83
N ALA A 28 -4.19 -6.95 7.13
CA ALA A 28 -4.62 -8.18 7.77
C ALA A 28 -3.52 -8.82 8.63
N LEU A 29 -2.26 -8.76 8.20
CA LEU A 29 -1.12 -9.27 8.96
C LEU A 29 -0.81 -8.41 10.20
N LEU A 30 -0.97 -7.10 10.10
CA LEU A 30 -0.71 -6.17 11.20
C LEU A 30 -1.90 -6.06 12.18
N GLY A 31 -3.09 -6.48 11.77
CA GLY A 31 -4.32 -6.29 12.55
C GLY A 31 -4.82 -4.84 12.62
N GLU A 32 -4.17 -3.93 11.89
CA GLU A 32 -4.46 -2.50 11.85
C GLU A 32 -4.50 -1.96 10.44
N LYS A 33 -5.26 -0.88 10.22
CA LYS A 33 -5.35 -0.22 8.90
C LYS A 33 -4.24 0.81 8.73
N ILE A 34 -3.11 0.39 8.20
CA ILE A 34 -1.96 1.25 7.90
C ILE A 34 -1.97 1.72 6.45
N SER A 35 -2.40 0.86 5.53
CA SER A 35 -2.45 1.16 4.10
C SER A 35 -3.90 1.28 3.63
N ILE A 36 -4.16 2.24 2.74
CA ILE A 36 -5.50 2.40 2.16
C ILE A 36 -5.83 1.27 1.18
N VAL A 37 -7.10 0.92 1.12
CA VAL A 37 -7.61 -0.15 0.26
C VAL A 37 -8.67 0.41 -0.67
N SER A 38 -8.53 0.21 -1.98
CA SER A 38 -9.50 0.62 -2.98
C SER A 38 -9.54 -0.36 -4.15
N ALA A 39 -10.69 -0.42 -4.82
CA ALA A 39 -10.84 -1.18 -6.06
C ALA A 39 -10.14 -0.51 -7.27
N HIS A 40 -9.67 0.72 -7.13
CA HIS A 40 -9.01 1.45 -8.20
C HIS A 40 -7.52 1.10 -8.30
N ALA A 41 -6.98 1.07 -9.52
CA ALA A 41 -5.56 0.88 -9.74
C ALA A 41 -4.74 2.06 -9.15
N GLN A 42 -3.51 1.80 -8.73
CA GLN A 42 -2.62 2.80 -8.11
C GLN A 42 -3.16 3.38 -6.80
N THR A 43 -3.78 2.54 -5.97
CA THR A 43 -4.24 2.92 -4.63
C THR A 43 -3.05 3.32 -3.78
N THR A 44 -2.02 2.49 -3.66
CA THR A 44 -0.74 2.82 -3.00
C THR A 44 0.17 3.55 -3.98
N ARG A 45 0.72 4.70 -3.61
CA ARG A 45 1.65 5.51 -4.42
C ARG A 45 3.01 5.70 -3.77
N ASN A 46 3.08 5.67 -2.45
CA ASN A 46 4.31 5.69 -1.68
C ASN A 46 4.60 4.30 -1.10
N LYS A 47 5.87 4.04 -0.81
CA LYS A 47 6.27 2.90 0.02
C LYS A 47 5.68 3.11 1.42
N ILE A 48 4.90 2.16 1.91
CA ILE A 48 4.32 2.17 3.25
C ILE A 48 5.00 1.08 4.06
N THR A 49 5.55 1.46 5.21
CA THR A 49 6.19 0.54 6.15
C THR A 49 5.18 0.06 7.17
N GLY A 50 5.13 -1.25 7.40
CA GLY A 50 4.36 -1.88 8.45
C GLY A 50 5.22 -2.84 9.26
N VAL A 51 5.20 -2.73 10.58
CA VAL A 51 6.02 -3.53 11.50
C VAL A 51 5.17 -4.60 12.16
N TRP A 52 5.54 -5.85 11.95
CA TRP A 52 4.93 -7.00 12.61
C TRP A 52 5.92 -7.59 13.62
N ASN A 53 5.47 -7.83 14.85
CA ASN A 53 6.26 -8.40 15.92
C ASN A 53 5.78 -9.82 16.25
N GLY A 54 6.65 -10.81 16.10
CA GLY A 54 6.47 -12.17 16.58
C GLY A 54 7.17 -12.40 17.91
N GLU A 55 7.12 -13.63 18.42
CA GLU A 55 7.74 -13.99 19.71
C GLU A 55 9.27 -13.82 19.66
N ASN A 56 9.92 -14.28 18.56
CA ASN A 56 11.39 -14.21 18.37
C ASN A 56 11.74 -13.62 17.00
N SER A 57 10.87 -12.78 16.45
CA SER A 57 11.07 -12.21 15.12
C SER A 57 10.42 -10.84 14.98
N GLN A 58 10.95 -10.02 14.06
CA GLN A 58 10.35 -8.78 13.62
C GLN A 58 10.39 -8.70 12.10
N VAL A 59 9.24 -8.52 11.48
CA VAL A 59 9.10 -8.37 10.03
C VAL A 59 8.74 -6.93 9.69
N VAL A 60 9.56 -6.29 8.87
CA VAL A 60 9.28 -4.95 8.36
C VAL A 60 8.72 -5.08 6.95
N PHE A 61 7.40 -5.05 6.81
CA PHE A 61 6.75 -5.08 5.52
C PHE A 61 6.84 -3.74 4.80
N LEU A 62 7.16 -3.79 3.52
CA LEU A 62 7.13 -2.65 2.61
C LEU A 62 6.00 -2.86 1.60
N ASP A 63 4.83 -2.21 1.80
CA ASP A 63 3.77 -2.19 0.79
C ASP A 63 4.20 -1.29 -0.36
N THR A 64 4.50 -1.89 -1.50
CA THR A 64 4.93 -1.15 -2.67
C THR A 64 3.76 -0.83 -3.58
N PRO A 65 3.82 0.29 -4.32
CA PRO A 65 2.87 0.58 -5.37
C PRO A 65 2.75 -0.57 -6.38
N GLY A 66 1.53 -0.77 -6.88
CA GLY A 66 1.28 -1.80 -7.90
C GLY A 66 2.12 -1.56 -9.15
N MET A 67 2.94 -2.55 -9.53
CA MET A 67 3.85 -2.45 -10.68
C MET A 67 3.08 -2.54 -12.00
N HIS A 68 3.28 -1.54 -12.84
CA HIS A 68 2.78 -1.49 -14.21
C HIS A 68 3.72 -0.62 -15.07
N LYS A 69 3.56 -0.67 -16.38
CA LYS A 69 4.35 0.17 -17.29
C LYS A 69 3.99 1.64 -17.08
N PRO A 70 4.94 2.53 -16.73
CA PRO A 70 4.66 3.94 -16.43
C PRO A 70 4.14 4.69 -17.68
N GLN A 71 3.19 5.62 -17.46
CA GLN A 71 2.58 6.46 -18.48
C GLN A 71 2.73 7.96 -18.17
N SER A 72 3.37 8.32 -17.06
CA SER A 72 3.59 9.69 -16.60
C SER A 72 4.85 9.75 -15.76
N LYS A 73 5.37 10.96 -15.51
CA LYS A 73 6.52 11.16 -14.61
C LYS A 73 6.24 10.64 -13.20
N LEU A 74 5.03 10.83 -12.69
CA LEU A 74 4.62 10.19 -11.43
C LEU A 74 4.76 8.65 -11.50
N GLY A 75 4.31 8.03 -12.60
CA GLY A 75 4.45 6.58 -12.79
C GLY A 75 5.91 6.11 -12.83
N GLU A 76 6.81 6.90 -13.43
CA GLU A 76 8.25 6.62 -13.44
C GLU A 76 8.85 6.70 -12.06
N VAL A 77 8.51 7.73 -11.28
CA VAL A 77 8.96 7.91 -9.89
C VAL A 77 8.48 6.75 -9.01
N ILE A 78 7.20 6.39 -9.12
CA ILE A 78 6.62 5.25 -8.40
C ILE A 78 7.36 3.95 -8.73
N ARG A 79 7.65 3.71 -10.03
CA ARG A 79 8.41 2.53 -10.45
C ARG A 79 9.83 2.53 -9.87
N GLN A 80 10.52 3.67 -9.92
CA GLN A 80 11.88 3.78 -9.38
C GLN A 80 11.89 3.51 -7.88
N ASN A 81 11.02 4.15 -7.11
CA ASN A 81 10.91 3.93 -5.66
C ASN A 81 10.62 2.46 -5.32
N THR A 82 9.84 1.77 -6.17
CA THR A 82 9.59 0.32 -5.99
C THR A 82 10.84 -0.50 -6.26
N MET A 83 11.59 -0.19 -7.33
CA MET A 83 12.83 -0.92 -7.63
C MET A 83 13.90 -0.70 -6.55
N ASP A 84 14.07 0.54 -6.09
CA ASP A 84 15.00 0.86 -5.00
C ASP A 84 14.64 0.07 -3.72
N ALA A 85 13.33 -0.05 -3.41
CA ALA A 85 12.88 -0.86 -2.28
C ALA A 85 13.20 -2.36 -2.45
N LEU A 86 13.23 -2.90 -3.68
CA LEU A 86 13.57 -4.32 -3.91
C LEU A 86 15.06 -4.62 -3.73
N ASP A 87 15.92 -3.62 -3.86
CA ASP A 87 17.37 -3.78 -3.66
C ASP A 87 17.75 -3.80 -2.17
N GLU A 88 16.85 -3.36 -1.28
CA GLU A 88 17.08 -3.18 0.16
C GLU A 88 16.39 -4.22 1.05
N VAL A 89 15.73 -5.23 0.47
CA VAL A 89 14.95 -6.22 1.24
C VAL A 89 15.64 -7.58 1.35
N ASP A 90 15.25 -8.33 2.38
CA ASP A 90 15.74 -9.69 2.63
C ASP A 90 14.87 -10.75 1.95
N LEU A 91 13.61 -10.42 1.67
CA LEU A 91 12.62 -11.33 1.10
C LEU A 91 11.59 -10.54 0.26
N ILE A 92 11.11 -11.15 -0.81
CA ILE A 92 10.02 -10.62 -1.62
C ILE A 92 8.81 -11.55 -1.51
N VAL A 93 7.64 -10.99 -1.20
CA VAL A 93 6.35 -11.66 -1.32
C VAL A 93 5.67 -11.14 -2.59
N PHE A 94 5.64 -11.95 -3.63
CA PHE A 94 4.99 -11.63 -4.90
C PHE A 94 3.53 -12.08 -4.85
N LEU A 95 2.60 -11.12 -4.90
CA LEU A 95 1.16 -11.38 -4.86
C LEU A 95 0.56 -11.46 -6.25
N CYS A 96 -0.20 -12.54 -6.48
CA CYS A 96 -1.04 -12.72 -7.65
C CYS A 96 -2.47 -13.08 -7.23
N ALA A 97 -3.46 -12.38 -7.75
CA ALA A 97 -4.87 -12.70 -7.48
C ALA A 97 -5.32 -13.91 -8.31
N VAL A 98 -5.84 -14.95 -7.63
CA VAL A 98 -6.20 -16.22 -8.31
C VAL A 98 -7.39 -16.09 -9.26
N ASN A 99 -8.27 -15.12 -9.05
CA ASN A 99 -9.41 -14.83 -9.94
C ASN A 99 -9.00 -14.12 -11.24
N ASP A 100 -7.77 -13.65 -11.34
CA ASP A 100 -7.23 -13.03 -12.55
C ASP A 100 -6.46 -14.08 -13.40
N PRO A 101 -6.45 -13.93 -14.73
CA PRO A 101 -5.54 -14.72 -15.55
C PRO A 101 -4.09 -14.25 -15.35
N LEU A 102 -3.16 -15.19 -15.48
CA LEU A 102 -1.74 -14.85 -15.58
C LEU A 102 -1.50 -13.99 -16.82
N GLY A 103 -1.33 -12.68 -16.62
CA GLY A 103 -1.27 -11.70 -17.69
C GLY A 103 0.14 -11.18 -18.00
N ALA A 104 0.21 -10.23 -18.94
CA ALA A 104 1.46 -9.56 -19.31
C ALA A 104 2.08 -8.80 -18.12
N GLY A 105 1.26 -8.25 -17.23
CA GLY A 105 1.73 -7.57 -16.01
C GLY A 105 2.45 -8.49 -15.04
N ASP A 106 1.93 -9.70 -14.81
CA ASP A 106 2.58 -10.69 -13.95
C ASP A 106 3.91 -11.15 -14.56
N ARG A 107 3.93 -11.42 -15.88
CA ARG A 107 5.15 -11.80 -16.61
C ARG A 107 6.21 -10.70 -16.57
N TYR A 108 5.79 -9.44 -16.66
CA TYR A 108 6.69 -8.29 -16.52
C TYR A 108 7.33 -8.25 -15.13
N ILE A 109 6.52 -8.41 -14.06
CA ILE A 109 7.05 -8.45 -12.70
C ILE A 109 7.99 -9.64 -12.51
N ILE A 110 7.61 -10.83 -12.96
CA ILE A 110 8.47 -12.03 -12.90
C ILE A 110 9.79 -11.79 -13.64
N SER A 111 9.79 -11.06 -14.77
CA SER A 111 11.05 -10.74 -15.46
C SER A 111 11.99 -9.87 -14.62
N LEU A 112 11.46 -8.94 -13.82
CA LEU A 112 12.25 -8.12 -12.90
C LEU A 112 12.76 -8.94 -11.69
N LEU A 113 11.93 -9.85 -11.18
CA LEU A 113 12.30 -10.72 -10.05
C LEU A 113 13.43 -11.71 -10.39
N LYS A 114 13.68 -12.00 -11.67
CA LYS A 114 14.81 -12.85 -12.09
C LYS A 114 16.18 -12.27 -11.77
N ASP A 115 16.26 -10.94 -11.70
CA ASP A 115 17.50 -10.22 -11.42
C ASP A 115 17.70 -9.99 -9.91
N CYS A 116 16.68 -10.26 -9.09
CA CYS A 116 16.76 -10.16 -7.63
C CYS A 116 17.51 -11.35 -7.03
N LYS A 117 18.36 -11.06 -6.03
CA LYS A 117 19.18 -12.08 -5.36
C LYS A 117 18.52 -12.69 -4.12
N VAL A 118 17.44 -12.09 -3.65
CA VAL A 118 16.72 -12.51 -2.45
C VAL A 118 15.65 -13.56 -2.78
N PRO A 119 15.27 -14.42 -1.83
CA PRO A 119 14.20 -15.39 -2.05
C PRO A 119 12.87 -14.71 -2.38
N VAL A 120 12.05 -15.38 -3.18
CA VAL A 120 10.73 -14.90 -3.58
C VAL A 120 9.68 -15.93 -3.19
N ILE A 121 8.75 -15.53 -2.31
CA ILE A 121 7.54 -16.31 -1.99
C ILE A 121 6.42 -15.85 -2.91
N LEU A 122 5.74 -16.77 -3.58
CA LEU A 122 4.50 -16.46 -4.31
C LEU A 122 3.31 -16.57 -3.36
N ALA A 123 2.58 -15.48 -3.16
CA ALA A 123 1.31 -15.45 -2.47
C ALA A 123 0.15 -15.44 -3.49
N LEU A 124 -0.55 -16.55 -3.64
CA LEU A 124 -1.75 -16.63 -4.46
C LEU A 124 -2.94 -16.13 -3.65
N SER A 125 -3.29 -14.86 -3.83
CA SER A 125 -4.30 -14.16 -3.04
C SER A 125 -5.73 -14.35 -3.55
N LYS A 126 -6.71 -14.02 -2.69
CA LYS A 126 -8.16 -14.09 -2.99
C LYS A 126 -8.66 -15.50 -3.29
N THR A 127 -8.15 -16.49 -2.59
CA THR A 127 -8.55 -17.90 -2.75
C THR A 127 -10.02 -18.14 -2.42
N ASP A 128 -10.65 -17.25 -1.66
CA ASP A 128 -12.07 -17.22 -1.37
C ASP A 128 -12.97 -17.01 -2.61
N LEU A 129 -12.40 -16.63 -3.75
CA LEU A 129 -13.15 -16.32 -4.98
C LEU A 129 -13.16 -17.46 -6.01
N ILE A 130 -12.45 -18.57 -5.78
CA ILE A 130 -12.37 -19.70 -6.73
C ILE A 130 -12.53 -21.05 -6.03
N SER A 131 -12.80 -22.08 -6.80
CA SER A 131 -12.86 -23.47 -6.31
C SER A 131 -11.47 -24.06 -6.06
N LYS A 132 -11.40 -25.14 -5.26
CA LYS A 132 -10.15 -25.85 -4.99
C LYS A 132 -9.53 -26.43 -6.27
N ASP A 133 -10.33 -26.89 -7.21
CA ASP A 133 -9.84 -27.45 -8.48
C ASP A 133 -9.22 -26.38 -9.38
N GLU A 134 -9.80 -25.17 -9.38
CA GLU A 134 -9.21 -24.03 -10.08
C GLU A 134 -7.93 -23.57 -9.43
N LEU A 135 -7.86 -23.56 -8.09
CA LEU A 135 -6.67 -23.23 -7.34
C LEU A 135 -5.51 -24.19 -7.67
N LEU A 136 -5.77 -25.50 -7.73
CA LEU A 136 -4.76 -26.49 -8.11
C LEU A 136 -4.19 -26.24 -9.51
N LYS A 137 -5.04 -25.89 -10.47
CA LYS A 137 -4.60 -25.52 -11.83
C LYS A 137 -3.69 -24.30 -11.83
N LYS A 138 -4.03 -23.29 -11.00
CA LYS A 138 -3.22 -22.07 -10.83
C LYS A 138 -1.86 -22.39 -10.21
N LEU A 139 -1.81 -23.20 -9.15
CA LEU A 139 -0.56 -23.64 -8.51
C LEU A 139 0.39 -24.28 -9.53
N VAL A 140 -0.09 -25.25 -10.30
CA VAL A 140 0.71 -25.90 -11.36
C VAL A 140 1.16 -24.91 -12.44
N GLN A 141 0.33 -23.91 -12.77
CA GLN A 141 0.66 -22.91 -13.77
C GLN A 141 1.81 -21.99 -13.30
N TYR A 142 1.76 -21.53 -12.05
CA TYR A 142 2.78 -20.62 -11.50
C TYR A 142 4.11 -21.32 -11.20
N ASP A 143 4.08 -22.57 -10.72
CA ASP A 143 5.27 -23.38 -10.45
C ASP A 143 6.17 -23.57 -11.70
N LYS A 144 5.56 -23.61 -12.90
CA LYS A 144 6.28 -23.76 -14.17
C LYS A 144 6.94 -22.49 -14.69
N ILE A 145 6.61 -21.31 -14.15
CA ILE A 145 7.02 -20.03 -14.73
C ILE A 145 8.27 -19.48 -14.07
N TYR A 146 8.39 -19.68 -12.76
CA TYR A 146 9.47 -19.16 -11.96
C TYR A 146 9.72 -20.11 -10.79
N LYS A 147 10.98 -20.25 -10.38
CA LYS A 147 11.34 -21.06 -9.21
C LYS A 147 11.16 -20.24 -7.94
N PHE A 148 9.94 -20.22 -7.43
CA PHE A 148 9.64 -19.59 -6.14
C PHE A 148 10.27 -20.38 -5.00
N ALA A 149 10.66 -19.66 -3.91
CA ALA A 149 11.13 -20.29 -2.69
C ALA A 149 10.00 -21.08 -2.01
N GLU A 150 8.79 -20.50 -2.00
CA GLU A 150 7.55 -21.12 -1.51
C GLU A 150 6.36 -20.60 -2.33
N ILE A 151 5.25 -21.35 -2.34
CA ILE A 151 3.97 -20.93 -2.93
C ILE A 151 2.90 -21.08 -1.87
N VAL A 152 2.29 -19.98 -1.46
CA VAL A 152 1.27 -19.92 -0.39
C VAL A 152 -0.05 -19.40 -0.96
N PRO A 153 -1.07 -20.24 -1.13
CA PRO A 153 -2.42 -19.79 -1.42
C PRO A 153 -3.06 -19.21 -0.15
N LEU A 154 -3.65 -18.02 -0.23
CA LEU A 154 -4.22 -17.32 0.92
C LEU A 154 -5.42 -16.44 0.58
N SER A 155 -6.18 -16.08 1.60
CA SER A 155 -7.17 -14.99 1.54
C SER A 155 -6.97 -14.02 2.69
N ALA A 156 -6.53 -12.80 2.39
CA ALA A 156 -6.43 -11.74 3.37
C ALA A 156 -7.80 -11.27 3.90
N LYS A 157 -8.88 -11.57 3.17
CA LYS A 157 -10.25 -11.23 3.57
C LYS A 157 -10.80 -12.18 4.62
N THR A 158 -10.54 -13.48 4.49
CA THR A 158 -11.04 -14.51 5.41
C THR A 158 -10.03 -14.88 6.49
N GLY A 159 -8.76 -14.47 6.33
CA GLY A 159 -7.67 -14.85 7.23
C GLY A 159 -7.00 -16.19 6.86
N ASP A 160 -7.49 -16.88 5.82
CA ASP A 160 -6.99 -18.21 5.44
C ASP A 160 -5.50 -18.15 5.07
N ASN A 161 -4.70 -19.05 5.69
CA ASN A 161 -3.26 -19.23 5.48
C ASN A 161 -2.37 -18.00 5.72
N LEU A 162 -2.83 -17.00 6.47
CA LEU A 162 -1.97 -15.88 6.87
C LEU A 162 -0.86 -16.34 7.82
N ASP A 163 -1.18 -17.24 8.75
CA ASP A 163 -0.22 -17.87 9.65
C ASP A 163 0.80 -18.73 8.90
N VAL A 164 0.39 -19.42 7.84
CA VAL A 164 1.29 -20.18 6.96
C VAL A 164 2.25 -19.25 6.25
N LEU A 165 1.75 -18.13 5.69
CA LEU A 165 2.60 -17.13 5.07
C LEU A 165 3.62 -16.58 6.07
N MET A 166 3.20 -16.23 7.28
CA MET A 166 4.11 -15.68 8.30
C MET A 166 5.20 -16.68 8.69
N LYS A 167 4.86 -17.95 8.90
CA LYS A 167 5.87 -19.01 9.15
C LYS A 167 6.89 -19.14 8.01
N MET A 168 6.44 -19.01 6.75
CA MET A 168 7.35 -19.04 5.61
C MET A 168 8.20 -17.76 5.56
N VAL A 169 7.64 -16.60 5.86
CA VAL A 169 8.40 -15.32 5.95
C VAL A 169 9.49 -15.46 7.02
N GLU A 170 9.13 -15.83 8.25
CA GLU A 170 10.09 -15.99 9.36
C GLU A 170 11.23 -16.97 9.04
N LYS A 171 10.95 -18.05 8.30
CA LYS A 171 11.94 -19.04 7.86
C LYS A 171 13.07 -18.44 7.01
N TYR A 172 12.75 -17.40 6.24
CA TYR A 172 13.70 -16.77 5.30
C TYR A 172 14.33 -15.49 5.85
N LEU A 173 13.93 -15.02 7.03
CA LEU A 173 14.55 -13.85 7.66
C LEU A 173 15.95 -14.18 8.17
N PRO A 174 16.93 -13.27 8.02
CA PRO A 174 18.24 -13.40 8.64
C PRO A 174 18.16 -13.25 10.17
N GLU A 175 19.18 -13.75 10.87
CA GLU A 175 19.43 -13.34 12.26
C GLU A 175 19.77 -11.85 12.29
N GLY A 176 19.11 -11.09 13.15
CA GLY A 176 19.29 -9.65 13.23
C GLY A 176 18.67 -9.02 14.48
N PRO A 177 18.99 -7.75 14.75
CA PRO A 177 18.41 -7.02 15.87
C PRO A 177 16.99 -6.56 15.57
N LYS A 178 16.23 -6.14 16.60
CA LYS A 178 15.01 -5.36 16.39
C LYS A 178 15.34 -4.03 15.73
N TYR A 179 14.61 -3.70 14.67
CA TYR A 179 14.74 -2.42 13.97
C TYR A 179 13.84 -1.35 14.57
N PHE A 180 12.66 -1.75 15.10
CA PHE A 180 11.64 -0.85 15.62
C PHE A 180 11.19 -1.28 17.04
N PRO A 181 10.70 -0.34 17.87
CA PRO A 181 10.05 -0.65 19.16
C PRO A 181 8.86 -1.58 18.99
N ASP A 182 8.51 -2.32 20.06
CA ASP A 182 7.43 -3.32 20.01
C ASP A 182 6.03 -2.74 19.82
N ASP A 183 5.83 -1.50 20.22
CA ASP A 183 4.57 -0.74 20.10
C ASP A 183 4.46 0.03 18.78
N MET A 184 5.50 0.00 17.94
CA MET A 184 5.48 0.69 16.66
C MET A 184 4.92 -0.22 15.57
N VAL A 185 3.82 0.20 14.93
CA VAL A 185 3.18 -0.54 13.82
C VAL A 185 3.57 0.04 12.46
N THR A 186 3.96 1.32 12.40
CA THR A 186 4.41 2.00 11.18
C THR A 186 5.32 3.18 11.50
N ASP A 187 6.23 3.51 10.61
CA ASP A 187 7.08 4.71 10.67
C ASP A 187 6.48 5.90 9.90
N GLN A 188 5.26 5.73 9.34
CA GLN A 188 4.66 6.78 8.54
C GLN A 188 4.23 7.97 9.40
N PRO A 189 4.61 9.20 9.02
CA PRO A 189 4.08 10.40 9.69
C PRO A 189 2.54 10.44 9.60
N GLU A 190 1.87 10.79 10.69
CA GLU A 190 0.40 10.90 10.75
C GLU A 190 -0.18 11.72 9.60
N ARG A 191 0.49 12.82 9.21
CA ARG A 191 0.07 13.64 8.08
C ARG A 191 -0.01 12.89 6.75
N ASN A 192 0.85 11.89 6.54
CA ASN A 192 0.82 11.04 5.34
C ASN A 192 -0.34 10.06 5.40
N ILE A 193 -0.61 9.50 6.57
CA ILE A 193 -1.77 8.60 6.78
C ILE A 193 -3.07 9.37 6.55
N VAL A 194 -3.17 10.57 7.08
CA VAL A 194 -4.34 11.46 6.88
C VAL A 194 -4.59 11.76 5.40
N GLN A 195 -3.56 12.13 4.64
CA GLN A 195 -3.74 12.41 3.20
C GLN A 195 -4.19 11.16 2.43
N GLU A 196 -3.71 9.98 2.81
CA GLU A 196 -4.12 8.73 2.19
C GLU A 196 -5.57 8.37 2.57
N ILE A 197 -6.01 8.57 3.83
CA ILE A 197 -7.42 8.40 4.25
C ILE A 197 -8.33 9.32 3.43
N VAL A 198 -8.01 10.60 3.32
CA VAL A 198 -8.80 11.54 2.50
C VAL A 198 -8.85 11.08 1.04
N ARG A 199 -7.73 10.62 0.50
CA ARG A 199 -7.65 10.10 -0.87
C ARG A 199 -8.51 8.85 -1.05
N GLU A 200 -8.50 7.90 -0.13
CA GLU A 200 -9.35 6.71 -0.15
C GLU A 200 -10.84 7.06 -0.24
N LYS A 201 -11.31 7.99 0.60
CA LYS A 201 -12.74 8.38 0.60
C LYS A 201 -13.16 9.06 -0.71
N LEU A 202 -12.24 9.76 -1.36
CA LEU A 202 -12.49 10.33 -2.69
C LEU A 202 -12.47 9.26 -3.80
N LEU A 203 -11.54 8.28 -3.73
CA LEU A 203 -11.46 7.18 -4.68
C LEU A 203 -12.75 6.34 -4.69
N THR A 204 -13.32 6.04 -3.53
CA THR A 204 -14.54 5.22 -3.43
C THR A 204 -15.79 5.91 -4.02
N ARG A 205 -15.76 7.24 -4.19
CA ARG A 205 -16.88 8.07 -4.68
C ARG A 205 -16.69 8.55 -6.11
N THR A 206 -15.58 8.25 -6.73
CA THR A 206 -15.26 8.68 -8.09
C THR A 206 -15.09 7.46 -9.00
N ARG A 207 -15.28 7.66 -10.32
CA ARG A 207 -15.24 6.60 -11.33
C ARG A 207 -14.40 7.03 -12.53
N ASP A 208 -14.19 6.10 -13.44
CA ASP A 208 -13.50 6.27 -14.71
C ASP A 208 -12.07 6.81 -14.52
N GLU A 209 -11.71 7.91 -15.13
CA GLU A 209 -10.37 8.50 -15.06
C GLU A 209 -10.15 9.45 -13.85
N VAL A 210 -11.22 9.82 -13.12
CA VAL A 210 -11.12 10.78 -12.00
C VAL A 210 -10.26 10.24 -10.86
N PRO A 211 -10.39 8.97 -10.40
CA PRO A 211 -9.51 8.38 -9.39
C PRO A 211 -8.01 8.54 -9.70
N HIS A 212 -7.63 8.39 -10.96
CA HIS A 212 -6.23 8.51 -11.38
C HIS A 212 -5.72 9.95 -11.38
N ALA A 213 -6.61 10.93 -11.41
CA ALA A 213 -6.28 12.36 -11.43
C ALA A 213 -6.16 12.99 -10.03
N ILE A 214 -6.53 12.28 -8.96
CA ILE A 214 -6.55 12.79 -7.59
C ILE A 214 -5.16 12.70 -6.97
N GLY A 215 -4.65 13.85 -6.48
CA GLY A 215 -3.55 13.94 -5.52
C GLY A 215 -4.04 14.63 -4.26
N VAL A 216 -3.61 14.21 -3.07
CA VAL A 216 -3.96 14.85 -1.80
C VAL A 216 -2.69 15.22 -1.07
N PHE A 217 -2.62 16.44 -0.55
CA PHE A 217 -1.51 16.96 0.21
C PHE A 217 -2.02 17.58 1.51
N THR A 218 -1.40 17.21 2.64
CA THR A 218 -1.69 17.79 3.95
C THR A 218 -0.86 19.06 4.15
N GLU A 219 -1.47 20.23 3.93
CA GLU A 219 -0.80 21.53 4.04
C GLU A 219 -0.54 21.90 5.50
N GLU A 220 -1.58 21.78 6.33
CA GLU A 220 -1.53 22.12 7.75
C GLU A 220 -1.93 20.93 8.61
N PHE A 221 -1.20 20.72 9.70
CA PHE A 221 -1.49 19.71 10.71
C PHE A 221 -0.93 20.20 12.03
N HIS A 222 -1.81 20.70 12.92
CA HIS A 222 -1.42 21.21 14.23
C HIS A 222 -2.56 21.11 15.25
N GLU A 223 -2.20 20.93 16.50
CA GLU A 223 -3.14 21.00 17.60
C GLU A 223 -3.44 22.46 17.97
N ARG A 224 -4.71 22.77 18.22
CA ARG A 224 -5.18 24.08 18.69
C ARG A 224 -5.27 24.10 20.22
N GLU A 225 -5.26 25.30 20.82
CA GLU A 225 -5.35 25.51 22.27
C GLU A 225 -6.54 24.78 22.95
N ASN A 226 -7.60 24.50 22.20
CA ASN A 226 -8.79 23.80 22.69
C ASN A 226 -8.70 22.25 22.56
N GLY A 227 -7.54 21.70 22.32
CA GLY A 227 -7.30 20.25 22.15
C GLY A 227 -7.85 19.64 20.85
N LYS A 228 -8.30 20.48 19.89
CA LYS A 228 -8.72 20.00 18.57
C LYS A 228 -7.56 20.05 17.59
N VAL A 229 -7.39 18.99 16.83
CA VAL A 229 -6.41 18.94 15.74
C VAL A 229 -7.02 19.60 14.49
N TYR A 230 -6.35 20.64 13.99
CA TYR A 230 -6.69 21.27 12.72
C TYR A 230 -5.88 20.64 11.60
N ILE A 231 -6.56 20.20 10.55
CA ILE A 231 -5.94 19.59 9.37
C ILE A 231 -6.51 20.26 8.12
N ARG A 232 -5.62 20.74 7.26
CA ARG A 232 -5.99 21.23 5.93
C ARG A 232 -5.37 20.34 4.87
N CYS A 233 -6.21 19.84 3.95
CA CYS A 233 -5.76 19.08 2.81
C CYS A 233 -6.14 19.76 1.49
N THR A 234 -5.16 19.93 0.59
CA THR A 234 -5.39 20.31 -0.80
C THR A 234 -5.49 19.08 -1.69
N ILE A 235 -6.60 19.01 -2.43
CA ILE A 235 -6.92 17.94 -3.38
C ILE A 235 -6.62 18.47 -4.78
N TYR A 236 -5.54 17.95 -5.39
CA TYR A 236 -5.17 18.28 -6.77
C TYR A 236 -5.96 17.45 -7.77
N VAL A 237 -6.40 18.12 -8.83
CA VAL A 237 -7.01 17.52 -10.04
C VAL A 237 -6.46 18.22 -11.28
N GLU A 238 -6.62 17.60 -12.46
CA GLU A 238 -6.04 18.13 -13.70
C GLU A 238 -6.99 19.08 -14.46
N ARG A 239 -8.33 18.95 -14.25
CA ARG A 239 -9.35 19.66 -15.03
C ARG A 239 -10.50 20.14 -14.15
N ASP A 240 -11.16 21.23 -14.57
CA ASP A 240 -12.35 21.77 -13.91
C ASP A 240 -13.53 20.80 -13.89
N SER A 241 -13.67 19.95 -14.91
CA SER A 241 -14.68 18.88 -14.92
C SER A 241 -14.48 17.90 -13.75
N GLN A 242 -13.24 17.50 -13.49
CA GLN A 242 -12.89 16.62 -12.36
C GLN A 242 -13.14 17.31 -11.02
N LYS A 243 -12.78 18.61 -10.91
CA LYS A 243 -13.09 19.42 -9.71
C LYS A 243 -14.58 19.42 -9.41
N ARG A 244 -15.43 19.60 -10.44
CA ARG A 244 -16.90 19.57 -10.28
C ARG A 244 -17.40 18.20 -9.83
N ILE A 245 -16.83 17.10 -10.32
CA ILE A 245 -17.17 15.73 -9.91
C ILE A 245 -16.81 15.50 -8.44
N ILE A 246 -15.61 15.89 -8.00
CA ILE A 246 -15.13 15.74 -6.62
C ILE A 246 -15.95 16.59 -5.65
N ILE A 247 -16.31 17.81 -6.01
CA ILE A 247 -17.16 18.64 -5.18
C ILE A 247 -18.58 18.06 -5.12
N GLY A 248 -19.09 17.62 -6.26
CA GLY A 248 -20.45 17.13 -6.42
C GLY A 248 -21.52 18.23 -6.41
N LYS A 249 -22.77 17.85 -6.66
CA LYS A 249 -23.91 18.79 -6.67
C LYS A 249 -24.07 19.40 -5.27
N LYS A 250 -23.98 20.73 -5.16
CA LYS A 250 -24.04 21.47 -3.89
C LYS A 250 -22.99 21.02 -2.85
N GLY A 251 -21.86 20.46 -3.29
CA GLY A 251 -20.79 20.05 -2.41
C GLY A 251 -20.98 18.69 -1.72
N THR A 252 -21.98 17.88 -2.12
CA THR A 252 -22.35 16.64 -1.41
C THR A 252 -21.23 15.61 -1.40
N VAL A 253 -20.54 15.35 -2.52
CA VAL A 253 -19.49 14.33 -2.61
C VAL A 253 -18.32 14.66 -1.70
N LEU A 254 -17.84 15.91 -1.75
CA LEU A 254 -16.72 16.36 -0.92
C LEU A 254 -17.08 16.38 0.57
N LYS A 255 -18.31 16.78 0.91
CA LYS A 255 -18.80 16.78 2.29
C LYS A 255 -18.88 15.38 2.88
N GLU A 256 -19.45 14.42 2.15
CA GLU A 256 -19.55 13.03 2.61
C GLU A 256 -18.18 12.38 2.73
N ALA A 257 -17.31 12.55 1.72
CA ALA A 257 -15.94 12.07 1.79
C ALA A 257 -15.17 12.68 2.97
N GLY A 258 -15.33 13.98 3.21
CA GLY A 258 -14.71 14.69 4.31
C GLY A 258 -15.24 14.25 5.68
N GLN A 259 -16.53 13.94 5.80
CA GLN A 259 -17.12 13.44 7.04
C GLN A 259 -16.54 12.05 7.39
N GLU A 260 -16.55 11.10 6.47
CA GLU A 260 -16.01 9.76 6.71
C GLU A 260 -14.50 9.79 6.96
N ALA A 261 -13.75 10.63 6.21
CA ALA A 261 -12.32 10.81 6.46
C ALA A 261 -12.08 11.36 7.87
N ARG A 262 -12.84 12.38 8.29
CA ARG A 262 -12.71 12.98 9.63
C ARG A 262 -12.98 11.97 10.73
N GLU A 263 -14.02 11.15 10.61
CA GLU A 263 -14.37 10.12 11.61
C GLU A 263 -13.24 9.10 11.76
N GLU A 264 -12.67 8.64 10.66
CA GLU A 264 -11.55 7.70 10.67
C GLU A 264 -10.27 8.33 11.22
N ILE A 265 -9.96 9.58 10.83
CA ILE A 265 -8.80 10.33 11.36
C ILE A 265 -8.94 10.57 12.86
N GLN A 266 -10.13 10.91 13.36
CA GLN A 266 -10.38 11.07 14.80
C GLN A 266 -10.11 9.77 15.57
N SER A 267 -10.51 8.63 15.01
CA SER A 267 -10.23 7.32 15.62
C SER A 267 -8.73 7.01 15.65
N LEU A 268 -8.02 7.38 14.59
CA LEU A 268 -6.57 7.17 14.49
C LEU A 268 -5.78 8.05 15.48
N ILE A 269 -6.11 9.35 15.56
CA ILE A 269 -5.38 10.34 16.36
C ILE A 269 -5.82 10.29 17.84
N GLY A 270 -7.03 9.80 18.14
CA GLY A 270 -7.59 9.81 19.48
C GLY A 270 -8.04 11.20 19.97
N ALA A 271 -8.19 12.18 19.06
CA ALA A 271 -8.57 13.55 19.37
C ALA A 271 -9.64 14.10 18.41
N PRO A 272 -10.44 15.10 18.81
CA PRO A 272 -11.38 15.75 17.90
C PRO A 272 -10.65 16.46 16.75
N VAL A 273 -11.11 16.24 15.51
CA VAL A 273 -10.48 16.80 14.29
C VAL A 273 -11.40 17.80 13.61
N PHE A 274 -10.81 18.93 13.17
CA PHE A 274 -11.40 19.82 12.19
C PHE A 274 -10.66 19.63 10.85
N LEU A 275 -11.34 19.00 9.88
CA LEU A 275 -10.79 18.69 8.55
C LEU A 275 -11.30 19.73 7.54
N ASP A 276 -10.38 20.49 6.96
CA ASP A 276 -10.60 21.48 5.90
C ASP A 276 -10.10 20.90 4.56
N LEU A 277 -10.98 20.82 3.56
CA LEU A 277 -10.69 20.22 2.25
C LEU A 277 -10.82 21.26 1.15
N TRP A 278 -9.73 21.47 0.39
CA TRP A 278 -9.69 22.41 -0.72
C TRP A 278 -9.38 21.71 -2.05
N VAL A 279 -10.20 21.91 -3.08
CA VAL A 279 -9.99 21.31 -4.41
C VAL A 279 -9.33 22.31 -5.35
N LYS A 280 -8.12 22.02 -5.81
CA LYS A 280 -7.29 22.85 -6.67
C LYS A 280 -7.08 22.20 -8.04
N VAL A 281 -7.35 22.95 -9.11
CA VAL A 281 -7.04 22.51 -10.46
C VAL A 281 -5.59 22.85 -10.78
N SER A 282 -4.80 21.84 -11.13
CA SER A 282 -3.44 22.00 -11.64
C SER A 282 -3.24 21.10 -12.85
N LYS A 283 -3.36 21.69 -14.04
CA LYS A 283 -3.20 20.97 -15.30
C LYS A 283 -1.88 20.20 -15.31
N ASP A 284 -1.96 18.92 -15.66
CA ASP A 284 -0.78 18.05 -15.81
C ASP A 284 0.11 17.96 -14.55
N TRP A 285 -0.50 17.99 -13.37
CA TRP A 285 0.23 17.99 -12.09
C TRP A 285 1.13 16.76 -11.90
N LYS A 286 0.75 15.61 -12.49
CA LYS A 286 1.52 14.36 -12.43
C LYS A 286 2.90 14.43 -13.10
N ASN A 287 3.14 15.46 -13.90
CA ASN A 287 4.41 15.72 -14.56
C ASN A 287 5.17 16.93 -14.00
N LYS A 288 4.66 17.58 -12.92
CA LYS A 288 5.27 18.74 -12.27
C LYS A 288 6.09 18.34 -11.04
N ASP A 289 7.41 18.45 -11.12
CA ASP A 289 8.32 18.05 -10.05
C ASP A 289 8.04 18.69 -8.70
N TYR A 290 7.68 19.98 -8.67
CA TYR A 290 7.40 20.67 -7.41
C TYR A 290 6.17 20.09 -6.70
N ILE A 291 5.10 19.72 -7.46
CA ILE A 291 3.91 19.07 -6.88
C ILE A 291 4.24 17.64 -6.44
N LEU A 292 5.05 16.91 -7.22
CA LEU A 292 5.47 15.55 -6.84
C LEU A 292 6.29 15.54 -5.54
N ARG A 293 7.11 16.58 -5.30
CA ARG A 293 7.82 16.75 -4.03
C ARG A 293 6.86 17.12 -2.91
N GLU A 294 5.98 18.09 -3.12
CA GLU A 294 4.95 18.52 -2.17
C GLU A 294 4.08 17.34 -1.71
N LEU A 295 3.69 16.47 -2.64
CA LEU A 295 2.94 15.23 -2.37
C LEU A 295 3.78 14.10 -1.74
N GLY A 296 5.08 14.31 -1.52
CA GLY A 296 5.98 13.31 -0.92
C GLY A 296 6.37 12.16 -1.84
N TYR A 297 6.17 12.29 -3.17
CA TYR A 297 6.57 11.25 -4.13
C TYR A 297 8.05 11.33 -4.54
N LYS A 298 8.70 12.47 -4.36
CA LYS A 298 10.11 12.72 -4.60
C LYS A 298 10.77 13.33 -3.38
N GLU A 299 12.03 12.96 -3.13
CA GLU A 299 12.83 13.62 -2.11
C GLU A 299 13.08 15.11 -2.44
N HIS A 300 13.13 15.92 -1.39
CA HIS A 300 13.64 17.29 -1.48
C HIS A 300 15.16 17.23 -1.63
N ARG A 301 15.65 17.42 -2.87
CA ARG A 301 17.07 17.67 -3.11
C ARG A 301 17.41 19.13 -2.87
#